data_3b885eefd185bc26a29d8cb5ed43fb15
#
_entry.id   3b885eefd185bc26a29d8cb5ed43fb15
#
_cell.length_a   1.000
_cell.length_b   1.000
_cell.length_c   1.000
_cell.angle_alpha   90.00
_cell.angle_beta   90.00
_cell.angle_gamma   90.00
#
_symmetry.space_group_name_H-M   'P 1'
#
loop_
_entity.id
_entity.type
_entity.pdbx_description
1 polymer ?
#
loop_
_entity_poly.entity_id
_entity_poly.type
_entity_poly.pdbx_seq_one_letter_code
_entity_poly.pdbx_strand_id
1 'polypeptide(L)'
;MVVSYDEPHHPFTCPVEYLEKYADFYYDLGEKAQDDLANKPEHHRLWAQAMPSPVGDDGLYHHPLYFACNDFVDDQIGRVINALTPEQRENTWVIYTSDHGEMMGAHKLISKGAATGRYASQSYRFTADNDGAGRY
;
A
#
# COMPACT_ATOMS: atom_id res chain seq x y z
N MET A 1 -8.07 20.49 -8.74
CA MET A 1 -8.00 19.29 -9.60
C MET A 1 -7.91 18.08 -8.67
N VAL A 2 -8.56 16.96 -9.01
CA VAL A 2 -8.41 15.68 -8.30
C VAL A 2 -7.87 14.69 -9.33
N VAL A 3 -6.85 13.94 -8.94
CA VAL A 3 -6.31 12.82 -9.70
C VAL A 3 -6.52 11.56 -8.86
N SER A 4 -7.09 10.53 -9.42
CA SER A 4 -7.37 9.27 -8.75
C SER A 4 -6.75 8.13 -9.56
N TYR A 5 -6.15 7.18 -8.85
CA TYR A 5 -5.59 5.96 -9.40
C TYR A 5 -6.36 4.78 -8.83
N ASP A 6 -6.60 3.76 -9.64
CA ASP A 6 -7.24 2.52 -9.20
C ASP A 6 -6.20 1.58 -8.58
N GLU A 7 -5.01 1.52 -9.16
CA GLU A 7 -3.90 0.77 -8.59
C GLU A 7 -3.41 1.41 -7.27
N PRO A 8 -2.93 0.60 -6.35
CA PRO A 8 -2.66 -0.83 -6.41
C PRO A 8 -3.85 -1.72 -6.00
N HIS A 9 -5.04 -1.48 -6.55
CA HIS A 9 -6.19 -2.38 -6.38
C HIS A 9 -5.97 -3.70 -7.15
N HIS A 10 -6.45 -4.81 -6.62
CA HIS A 10 -6.38 -6.08 -7.35
C HIS A 10 -7.44 -6.17 -8.48
N PRO A 11 -7.19 -6.91 -9.57
CA PRO A 11 -5.95 -7.64 -9.87
C PRO A 11 -4.81 -6.66 -10.11
N PHE A 12 -3.68 -6.88 -9.45
CA PHE A 12 -2.53 -5.98 -9.54
C PHE A 12 -1.98 -5.98 -10.96
N THR A 13 -2.06 -4.87 -11.66
CA THR A 13 -1.61 -4.71 -13.04
C THR A 13 -0.65 -3.55 -13.19
N CYS A 14 0.50 -3.81 -13.79
CA CYS A 14 1.50 -2.78 -14.06
C CYS A 14 2.35 -3.20 -15.27
N PRO A 15 3.10 -2.27 -15.88
CA PRO A 15 4.08 -2.61 -16.90
C PRO A 15 5.14 -3.57 -16.37
N VAL A 16 5.59 -4.50 -17.23
CA VAL A 16 6.47 -5.60 -16.84
C VAL A 16 7.82 -5.15 -16.26
N GLU A 17 8.33 -4.01 -16.69
CA GLU A 17 9.57 -3.42 -16.20
C GLU A 17 9.55 -3.09 -14.70
N TYR A 18 8.38 -2.83 -14.13
CA TYR A 18 8.24 -2.66 -12.68
C TYR A 18 8.29 -3.99 -11.96
N LEU A 19 7.70 -5.04 -12.54
CA LEU A 19 7.67 -6.37 -11.94
C LEU A 19 9.08 -6.96 -11.76
N GLU A 20 9.99 -6.72 -12.71
CA GLU A 20 11.35 -7.23 -12.68
C GLU A 20 12.12 -6.79 -11.41
N LYS A 21 11.83 -5.61 -10.88
CA LYS A 21 12.44 -5.10 -9.64
C LYS A 21 12.06 -5.92 -8.41
N TYR A 22 10.91 -6.57 -8.44
CA TYR A 22 10.29 -7.23 -7.28
C TYR A 22 10.19 -8.74 -7.43
N ALA A 23 10.74 -9.31 -8.50
CA ALA A 23 10.64 -10.75 -8.78
C ALA A 23 11.08 -11.62 -7.58
N ASP A 24 12.16 -11.22 -6.91
CA ASP A 24 12.73 -11.91 -5.75
C ASP A 24 12.55 -11.12 -4.43
N PHE A 25 11.60 -10.20 -4.39
CA PHE A 25 11.36 -9.39 -3.22
C PHE A 25 10.41 -10.09 -2.24
N TYR A 26 10.85 -10.20 -0.99
CA TYR A 26 10.09 -10.74 0.13
C TYR A 26 9.96 -9.69 1.21
N TYR A 27 8.74 -9.47 1.67
CA TYR A 27 8.44 -8.55 2.76
C TYR A 27 8.31 -9.33 4.07
N ASP A 28 9.15 -8.98 5.05
CA ASP A 28 9.12 -9.59 6.38
C ASP A 28 8.03 -8.96 7.25
N LEU A 29 7.06 -9.75 7.64
CA LEU A 29 5.96 -9.35 8.52
C LEU A 29 6.34 -9.40 10.00
N GLY A 30 7.44 -10.05 10.34
CA GLY A 30 7.86 -10.24 11.73
C GLY A 30 6.77 -10.89 12.58
N GLU A 31 6.61 -10.41 13.79
CA GLU A 31 5.61 -10.96 14.76
C GLU A 31 4.17 -10.90 14.26
N LYS A 32 3.85 -10.01 13.31
CA LYS A 32 2.49 -9.87 12.78
C LYS A 32 2.05 -11.10 11.98
N ALA A 33 2.99 -11.88 11.44
CA ALA A 33 2.68 -13.14 10.75
C ALA A 33 2.17 -14.21 11.71
N GLN A 34 2.57 -14.15 12.98
CA GLN A 34 2.29 -15.16 13.99
C GLN A 34 1.03 -14.87 14.83
N ASP A 35 0.31 -13.78 14.56
CA ASP A 35 -0.91 -13.46 15.31
C ASP A 35 -1.96 -14.58 15.14
N ASP A 36 -2.39 -15.17 16.24
CA ASP A 36 -3.39 -16.23 16.27
C ASP A 36 -4.84 -15.72 16.22
N LEU A 37 -5.02 -14.38 16.21
CA LEU A 37 -6.31 -13.69 16.23
C LEU A 37 -7.16 -13.98 17.49
N ALA A 38 -6.60 -14.56 18.56
CA ALA A 38 -7.36 -14.96 19.73
C ALA A 38 -8.07 -13.77 20.41
N ASN A 39 -7.43 -12.59 20.39
CA ASN A 39 -7.93 -11.36 21.00
C ASN A 39 -8.55 -10.40 19.95
N LYS A 40 -8.89 -10.89 18.75
CA LYS A 40 -9.49 -10.10 17.69
C LYS A 40 -10.99 -10.40 17.55
N PRO A 41 -11.77 -9.48 16.97
CA PRO A 41 -13.17 -9.74 16.66
C PRO A 41 -13.35 -11.01 15.83
N GLU A 42 -14.42 -11.74 16.08
CA GLU A 42 -14.66 -13.04 15.42
C GLU A 42 -14.64 -12.95 13.89
N HIS A 43 -15.16 -11.88 13.33
CA HIS A 43 -15.16 -11.71 11.87
C HIS A 43 -13.75 -11.68 11.26
N HIS A 44 -12.70 -11.29 12.00
CA HIS A 44 -11.32 -11.40 11.54
C HIS A 44 -10.89 -12.86 11.39
N ARG A 45 -11.24 -13.70 12.36
CA ARG A 45 -10.95 -15.15 12.31
C ARG A 45 -11.68 -15.82 11.15
N LEU A 46 -12.96 -15.48 10.98
CA LEU A 46 -13.76 -15.99 9.86
C LEU A 46 -13.17 -15.55 8.51
N TRP A 47 -12.71 -14.31 8.41
CA TRP A 47 -12.07 -13.81 7.19
C TRP A 47 -10.76 -14.54 6.90
N ALA A 48 -9.90 -14.71 7.90
CA ALA A 48 -8.64 -15.45 7.75
C ALA A 48 -8.86 -16.92 7.33
N GLN A 49 -9.95 -17.54 7.77
CA GLN A 49 -10.32 -18.89 7.36
C GLN A 49 -10.86 -18.94 5.90
N ALA A 50 -11.65 -17.93 5.52
CA ALA A 50 -12.25 -17.86 4.17
C ALA A 50 -11.22 -17.45 3.11
N MET A 51 -10.26 -16.63 3.48
CA MET A 51 -9.22 -16.11 2.60
C MET A 51 -7.85 -16.26 3.30
N PRO A 52 -7.28 -17.47 3.33
CA PRO A 52 -6.02 -17.71 4.03
C PRO A 52 -4.89 -16.88 3.42
N SER A 53 -4.07 -16.32 4.29
CA SER A 53 -2.88 -15.59 3.90
C SER A 53 -1.88 -16.50 3.19
N PRO A 54 -1.23 -16.06 2.11
CA PRO A 54 -0.17 -16.81 1.45
C PRO A 54 1.19 -16.74 2.18
N VAL A 55 1.23 -16.14 3.37
CA VAL A 55 2.46 -16.03 4.16
C VAL A 55 2.85 -17.40 4.70
N GLY A 56 4.11 -17.79 4.45
CA GLY A 56 4.68 -19.04 4.96
C GLY A 56 4.98 -18.98 6.45
N ASP A 57 5.44 -20.13 6.99
CA ASP A 57 5.86 -20.26 8.39
C ASP A 57 7.08 -19.38 8.75
N ASP A 58 7.83 -18.95 7.73
CA ASP A 58 8.96 -18.02 7.83
C ASP A 58 8.54 -16.57 8.05
N GLY A 59 7.24 -16.26 7.94
CA GLY A 59 6.71 -14.90 8.09
C GLY A 59 6.95 -14.00 6.87
N LEU A 60 7.41 -14.56 5.75
CA LEU A 60 7.71 -13.80 4.55
C LEU A 60 6.48 -13.73 3.62
N TYR A 61 6.21 -12.55 3.12
CA TYR A 61 5.16 -12.28 2.15
C TYR A 61 5.77 -11.99 0.78
N HIS A 62 5.44 -12.84 -0.19
CA HIS A 62 5.90 -12.68 -1.56
C HIS A 62 4.73 -12.36 -2.48
N HIS A 63 4.65 -11.12 -2.92
CA HIS A 63 3.64 -10.68 -3.88
C HIS A 63 4.21 -9.58 -4.80
N PRO A 64 5.09 -9.91 -5.72
CA PRO A 64 5.83 -8.94 -6.52
C PRO A 64 4.94 -7.97 -7.28
N LEU A 65 3.79 -8.42 -7.81
CA LEU A 65 2.85 -7.55 -8.52
C LEU A 65 2.30 -6.42 -7.65
N TYR A 66 2.04 -6.67 -6.36
CA TYR A 66 1.57 -5.62 -5.46
C TYR A 66 2.60 -4.49 -5.32
N PHE A 67 3.86 -4.85 -5.06
CA PHE A 67 4.95 -3.89 -4.90
C PHE A 67 5.25 -3.16 -6.21
N ALA A 68 5.23 -3.88 -7.33
CA ALA A 68 5.41 -3.31 -8.66
C ALA A 68 4.31 -2.29 -9.01
N CYS A 69 3.05 -2.58 -8.67
CA CYS A 69 1.94 -1.64 -8.86
C CYS A 69 2.11 -0.37 -8.03
N ASN A 70 2.57 -0.49 -6.77
CA ASN A 70 2.83 0.68 -5.94
C ASN A 70 3.93 1.56 -6.55
N ASP A 71 5.03 0.97 -7.01
CA ASP A 71 6.14 1.68 -7.65
C ASP A 71 5.67 2.36 -8.96
N PHE A 72 4.86 1.68 -9.74
CA PHE A 72 4.26 2.25 -10.94
C PHE A 72 3.38 3.47 -10.64
N VAL A 73 2.51 3.38 -9.63
CA VAL A 73 1.65 4.49 -9.23
C VAL A 73 2.46 5.66 -8.68
N ASP A 74 3.51 5.39 -7.90
CA ASP A 74 4.40 6.43 -7.38
C ASP A 74 5.04 7.24 -8.51
N ASP A 75 5.54 6.55 -9.54
CA ASP A 75 6.05 7.20 -10.75
C ASP A 75 4.98 8.07 -11.45
N GLN A 76 3.72 7.61 -11.53
CA GLN A 76 2.66 8.40 -12.15
C GLN A 76 2.30 9.64 -11.30
N ILE A 77 2.29 9.52 -9.99
CA ILE A 77 2.12 10.66 -9.06
C ILE A 77 3.25 11.66 -9.27
N GLY A 78 4.49 11.19 -9.32
CA GLY A 78 5.66 12.02 -9.61
C GLY A 78 5.53 12.77 -10.93
N ARG A 79 5.04 12.12 -11.98
CA ARG A 79 4.79 12.77 -13.29
C ARG A 79 3.75 13.89 -13.19
N VAL A 80 2.65 13.67 -12.45
CA VAL A 80 1.61 14.69 -12.25
C VAL A 80 2.18 15.90 -11.51
N ILE A 81 2.91 15.67 -10.42
CA ILE A 81 3.52 16.75 -9.62
C ILE A 81 4.57 17.50 -10.46
N ASN A 82 5.37 16.78 -11.24
CA ASN A 82 6.41 17.37 -12.09
C ASN A 82 5.87 18.12 -13.30
N ALA A 83 4.61 17.94 -13.67
CA ALA A 83 3.96 18.73 -14.71
C ALA A 83 3.58 20.15 -14.25
N LEU A 84 3.59 20.44 -12.96
CA LEU A 84 3.35 21.78 -12.44
C LEU A 84 4.53 22.71 -12.79
N THR A 85 4.23 23.88 -13.30
CA THR A 85 5.24 24.94 -13.48
C THR A 85 5.74 25.43 -12.10
N PRO A 86 6.90 26.09 -12.03
CA PRO A 86 7.38 26.67 -10.76
C PRO A 86 6.35 27.60 -10.10
N GLU A 87 5.71 28.48 -10.88
CA GLU A 87 4.67 29.38 -10.39
C GLU A 87 3.45 28.60 -9.85
N GLN A 88 3.04 27.53 -10.53
CA GLN A 88 1.94 26.67 -10.05
C GLN A 88 2.31 25.95 -8.76
N ARG A 89 3.54 25.48 -8.60
CA ARG A 89 4.01 24.83 -7.38
C ARG A 89 3.96 25.76 -6.18
N GLU A 90 4.38 27.01 -6.34
CA GLU A 90 4.34 28.02 -5.27
C GLU A 90 2.89 28.35 -4.84
N ASN A 91 1.92 28.19 -5.73
CA ASN A 91 0.52 28.54 -5.50
C ASN A 91 -0.42 27.33 -5.39
N THR A 92 0.10 26.12 -5.23
CA THR A 92 -0.70 24.89 -5.19
C THR A 92 -0.43 24.10 -3.92
N TRP A 93 -1.49 23.77 -3.19
CA TRP A 93 -1.44 22.75 -2.16
C TRP A 93 -1.57 21.37 -2.82
N VAL A 94 -0.61 20.50 -2.58
CA VAL A 94 -0.67 19.10 -2.99
C VAL A 94 -1.06 18.26 -1.77
N ILE A 95 -2.18 17.56 -1.89
CA ILE A 95 -2.64 16.64 -0.85
C ILE A 95 -2.60 15.24 -1.43
N TYR A 96 -1.79 14.38 -0.82
CA TYR A 96 -1.72 12.96 -1.15
C TYR A 96 -2.39 12.15 -0.04
N THR A 97 -3.25 11.24 -0.42
CA THR A 97 -3.95 10.35 0.52
C THR A 97 -4.39 9.07 -0.19
N SER A 98 -4.64 8.03 0.59
CA SER A 98 -5.33 6.83 0.13
C SER A 98 -6.65 6.66 0.87
N ASP A 99 -7.57 5.87 0.33
CA ASP A 99 -8.83 5.48 0.97
C ASP A 99 -8.59 4.46 2.10
N HIS A 100 -7.67 3.52 1.92
CA HIS A 100 -7.25 2.49 2.89
C HIS A 100 -5.90 1.90 2.50
N GLY A 101 -5.35 1.02 3.32
CA GLY A 101 -4.17 0.22 3.04
C GLY A 101 -4.53 -1.22 2.63
N GLU A 102 -3.53 -2.08 2.66
CA GLU A 102 -3.60 -3.52 2.39
C GLU A 102 -2.97 -4.29 3.55
N MET A 103 -3.57 -5.41 3.94
CA MET A 103 -3.08 -6.21 5.08
C MET A 103 -1.82 -7.01 4.77
N MET A 104 -1.63 -7.40 3.52
CA MET A 104 -0.41 -8.08 3.04
C MET A 104 -0.01 -9.31 3.87
N GLY A 105 -0.96 -10.03 4.42
CA GLY A 105 -0.68 -11.19 5.28
C GLY A 105 -0.52 -10.87 6.77
N ALA A 106 -0.42 -9.60 7.15
CA ALA A 106 -0.38 -9.22 8.55
C ALA A 106 -1.63 -9.71 9.28
N HIS A 107 -1.44 -10.25 10.48
CA HIS A 107 -2.52 -10.85 11.27
C HIS A 107 -3.27 -11.97 10.52
N LYS A 108 -2.58 -12.71 9.66
CA LYS A 108 -3.17 -13.74 8.76
C LYS A 108 -4.27 -13.24 7.83
N LEU A 109 -4.34 -11.93 7.63
CA LEU A 109 -5.35 -11.28 6.81
C LEU A 109 -4.74 -10.80 5.49
N ILE A 110 -5.53 -10.88 4.43
CA ILE A 110 -5.22 -10.30 3.13
C ILE A 110 -6.32 -9.34 2.70
N SER A 111 -6.00 -8.46 1.76
CA SER A 111 -6.93 -7.43 1.30
C SER A 111 -7.31 -6.46 2.43
N LYS A 112 -8.42 -5.77 2.28
CA LYS A 112 -8.93 -4.69 3.14
C LYS A 112 -10.22 -5.03 3.88
N GLY A 113 -10.89 -6.12 3.49
CA GLY A 113 -12.28 -6.39 3.85
C GLY A 113 -12.57 -6.57 5.33
N ALA A 114 -11.72 -7.29 6.07
CA ALA A 114 -11.92 -7.52 7.50
C ALA A 114 -11.34 -6.41 8.38
N ALA A 115 -10.47 -5.58 7.83
CA ALA A 115 -9.64 -4.66 8.59
C ALA A 115 -10.07 -3.20 8.50
N THR A 116 -11.20 -2.91 7.87
CA THR A 116 -11.67 -1.56 7.57
C THR A 116 -11.94 -0.65 8.78
N GLY A 117 -11.76 -1.13 10.01
CA GLY A 117 -12.04 -0.32 11.19
C GLY A 117 -10.86 0.46 11.75
N ARG A 118 -9.70 -0.12 11.91
CA ARG A 118 -8.54 0.52 12.60
C ARG A 118 -7.16 0.14 12.07
N TYR A 119 -7.04 -0.89 11.27
CA TYR A 119 -5.74 -1.46 10.90
C TYR A 119 -5.35 -1.17 9.45
N ALA A 120 -6.30 -0.82 8.59
CA ALA A 120 -6.08 -0.56 7.17
C ALA A 120 -5.87 0.92 6.82
N SER A 121 -6.13 1.84 7.75
CA SER A 121 -6.00 3.28 7.48
C SER A 121 -4.71 3.84 8.07
N GLN A 122 -3.60 3.65 7.39
CA GLN A 122 -2.50 4.59 7.51
C GLN A 122 -2.64 5.62 6.38
N SER A 123 -3.49 6.60 6.61
CA SER A 123 -3.50 7.79 5.76
C SER A 123 -2.26 8.62 6.11
N TYR A 124 -1.29 8.65 5.21
CA TYR A 124 -0.17 9.55 5.31
C TYR A 124 -0.59 10.90 4.76
N ARG A 125 -0.57 11.91 5.63
CA ARG A 125 -0.72 13.29 5.19
C ARG A 125 0.67 13.85 4.94
N PHE A 126 1.03 14.06 3.68
CA PHE A 126 2.20 14.83 3.32
C PHE A 126 1.78 16.30 3.10
N THR A 127 2.30 17.19 3.91
CA THR A 127 2.36 18.60 3.55
C THR A 127 3.71 18.80 2.89
N ALA A 128 3.75 19.19 1.64
CA ALA A 128 4.95 19.68 1.04
C ALA A 128 5.25 21.05 1.68
N ASP A 129 6.23 21.09 2.57
CA ASP A 129 6.80 22.36 2.96
C ASP A 129 7.55 22.93 1.76
N ASN A 130 7.38 24.22 1.49
CA ASN A 130 7.97 24.92 0.35
C ASN A 130 9.51 25.02 0.38
N ASP A 131 10.18 24.33 1.29
CA ASP A 131 11.65 24.34 1.43
C ASP A 131 12.38 23.24 0.65
N GLY A 132 11.67 22.47 -0.18
CA GLY A 132 12.25 21.51 -1.12
C GLY A 132 12.88 20.27 -0.48
N ALA A 133 12.72 20.05 0.82
CA ALA A 133 13.21 18.89 1.53
C ALA A 133 12.07 17.91 1.81
N GLY A 134 11.69 17.13 0.81
CA GLY A 134 10.86 15.95 1.03
C GLY A 134 11.60 14.97 1.94
N ARG A 135 11.10 14.77 3.16
CA ARG A 135 11.53 13.67 4.03
C ARG A 135 10.46 12.59 4.00
N TYR A 136 10.85 11.45 3.47
CA TYR A 136 10.10 10.20 3.50
C TYR A 136 10.13 9.58 4.89
#